data_3bdb21fb783568e1abab7726adf64c5c
#
_entry.id   3bdb21fb783568e1abab7726adf64c5c
#
_cell.length_a   1.000
_cell.length_b   1.000
_cell.length_c   1.000
_cell.angle_alpha   90.00
_cell.angle_beta   90.00
_cell.angle_gamma   90.00
#
_symmetry.space_group_name_H-M   'P 1'
#
loop_
_entity.id
_entity.type
_entity.pdbx_description
1 polymer ?
#
loop_
_entity_poly.entity_id
_entity_poly.type
_entity_poly.pdbx_seq_one_letter_code
_entity_poly.pdbx_strand_id
1 'polypeptide(L)'
;MSGQIVAWFASALDKHDEKMLQRSIGDDRGQQTWEQLCPLVGLRAWAHFRLHRRCTITIKGDNMTALYAALKLKAPAGNGRFIARELSTLFTDAHFEPDSAEHVPGISNTIADALSRRYDPAKTWSVPALLADVPETVLPTRTPGYYKTLKPRSR
;
A
#
# COMPACT_ATOMS: atom_id res chain seq x y z
N MET A 1 7.30 18.02 15.63
CA MET A 1 7.56 18.49 14.25
C MET A 1 6.37 18.13 13.40
N SER A 2 5.67 19.11 12.82
CA SER A 2 4.67 18.83 11.79
C SER A 2 5.41 18.31 10.56
N GLY A 3 5.23 17.02 10.22
CA GLY A 3 5.84 16.44 9.04
C GLY A 3 5.28 17.11 7.78
N GLN A 4 6.15 17.51 6.87
CA GLN A 4 5.74 18.01 5.56
C GLN A 4 5.34 16.82 4.67
N ILE A 5 4.21 16.93 3.98
CA ILE A 5 3.84 15.96 2.95
C ILE A 5 4.70 16.25 1.71
N VAL A 6 5.47 15.26 1.28
CA VAL A 6 6.41 15.44 0.15
C VAL A 6 5.94 14.79 -1.14
N ALA A 7 5.05 13.80 -1.06
CA ALA A 7 4.45 13.14 -2.21
C ALA A 7 3.20 12.35 -1.78
N TRP A 8 2.34 12.06 -2.73
CA TRP A 8 1.17 11.22 -2.52
C TRP A 8 0.89 10.36 -3.76
N PHE A 9 0.11 9.33 -3.60
CA PHE A 9 -0.43 8.56 -4.72
C PHE A 9 -1.84 8.05 -4.41
N ALA A 10 -2.59 7.78 -5.46
CA ALA A 10 -3.80 6.98 -5.40
C ALA A 10 -3.79 6.01 -6.60
N SER A 11 -4.20 4.78 -6.39
CA SER A 11 -4.18 3.76 -7.42
C SER A 11 -5.45 2.93 -7.38
N ALA A 12 -6.08 2.76 -8.53
CA ALA A 12 -7.13 1.78 -8.67
C ALA A 12 -6.57 0.35 -8.59
N LEU A 13 -7.35 -0.55 -8.02
CA LEU A 13 -7.14 -1.98 -8.18
C LEU A 13 -7.52 -2.39 -9.60
N ASP A 14 -6.85 -3.36 -10.16
CA ASP A 14 -7.15 -3.88 -11.49
C ASP A 14 -7.36 -5.41 -11.49
N LYS A 15 -7.77 -5.94 -12.63
CA LYS A 15 -8.00 -7.38 -12.81
C LYS A 15 -6.73 -8.21 -12.64
N HIS A 16 -5.56 -7.59 -12.82
CA HIS A 16 -4.30 -8.25 -12.60
C HIS A 16 -4.05 -8.46 -11.10
N ASP A 17 -4.34 -7.45 -10.29
CA ASP A 17 -4.31 -7.57 -8.83
C ASP A 17 -5.26 -8.67 -8.35
N GLU A 18 -6.50 -8.70 -8.87
CA GLU A 18 -7.48 -9.76 -8.54
C GLU A 18 -6.91 -11.16 -8.82
N LYS A 19 -6.34 -11.33 -10.01
CA LYS A 19 -5.77 -12.62 -10.44
C LYS A 19 -4.60 -13.04 -9.58
N MET A 20 -3.67 -12.11 -9.32
CA MET A 20 -2.45 -12.40 -8.56
C MET A 20 -2.73 -12.66 -7.09
N LEU A 21 -3.62 -11.88 -6.50
CA LEU A 21 -3.96 -11.99 -5.08
C LEU A 21 -5.16 -12.92 -4.82
N GLN A 22 -5.77 -13.47 -5.87
CA GLN A 22 -6.92 -14.39 -5.80
C GLN A 22 -8.06 -13.80 -4.95
N ARG A 23 -8.40 -12.53 -5.20
CA ARG A 23 -9.47 -11.78 -4.54
C ARG A 23 -10.22 -10.95 -5.58
N SER A 24 -11.52 -10.82 -5.39
CA SER A 24 -12.36 -9.98 -6.24
C SER A 24 -12.46 -8.56 -5.67
N ILE A 25 -12.39 -7.57 -6.54
CA ILE A 25 -12.66 -6.18 -6.19
C ILE A 25 -14.14 -6.06 -5.82
N GLY A 26 -14.43 -5.39 -4.69
CA GLY A 26 -15.80 -5.25 -4.16
C GLY A 26 -16.25 -6.40 -3.27
N ASP A 27 -15.45 -7.45 -3.06
CA ASP A 27 -15.72 -8.49 -2.06
C ASP A 27 -15.17 -8.06 -0.69
N ASP A 28 -16.02 -7.97 0.31
CA ASP A 28 -15.65 -7.60 1.69
C ASP A 28 -14.53 -8.48 2.25
N ARG A 29 -14.49 -9.76 1.85
CA ARG A 29 -13.42 -10.70 2.24
C ARG A 29 -12.07 -10.33 1.66
N GLY A 30 -12.02 -9.48 0.65
CA GLY A 30 -10.81 -8.95 0.04
C GLY A 30 -10.25 -7.71 0.73
N GLN A 31 -11.05 -7.01 1.52
CA GLN A 31 -10.72 -5.70 2.08
C GLN A 31 -9.34 -5.67 2.75
N GLN A 32 -9.06 -6.60 3.66
CA GLN A 32 -7.76 -6.67 4.33
C GLN A 32 -6.59 -6.88 3.37
N THR A 33 -6.79 -7.64 2.29
CA THR A 33 -5.77 -7.88 1.28
C THR A 33 -5.43 -6.59 0.53
N TRP A 34 -6.45 -5.81 0.18
CA TRP A 34 -6.28 -4.53 -0.50
C TRP A 34 -5.61 -3.49 0.37
N GLU A 35 -5.98 -3.44 1.63
CA GLU A 35 -5.34 -2.53 2.60
C GLU A 35 -3.87 -2.89 2.86
N GLN A 36 -3.51 -4.18 2.86
CA GLN A 36 -2.11 -4.62 2.95
C GLN A 36 -1.31 -4.30 1.68
N LEU A 37 -1.96 -4.24 0.52
CA LEU A 37 -1.30 -3.91 -0.74
C LEU A 37 -0.80 -2.46 -0.74
N CYS A 38 -1.51 -1.54 -0.11
CA CYS A 38 -1.16 -0.12 -0.08
C CYS A 38 0.26 0.15 0.46
N PRO A 39 0.68 -0.37 1.62
CA PRO A 39 2.06 -0.25 2.09
C PRO A 39 3.09 -0.80 1.10
N LEU A 40 2.84 -1.95 0.49
CA LEU A 40 3.76 -2.52 -0.51
C LEU A 40 3.94 -1.59 -1.71
N VAL A 41 2.82 -1.06 -2.24
CA VAL A 41 2.84 -0.12 -3.37
C VAL A 41 3.59 1.15 -3.00
N GLY A 42 3.29 1.75 -1.85
CA GLY A 42 3.96 2.96 -1.36
C GLY A 42 5.46 2.76 -1.15
N LEU A 43 5.86 1.68 -0.52
CA LEU A 43 7.27 1.38 -0.28
C LEU A 43 8.04 1.18 -1.58
N ARG A 44 7.43 0.62 -2.61
CA ARG A 44 8.04 0.49 -3.94
C ARG A 44 8.07 1.80 -4.70
N ALA A 45 6.96 2.55 -4.70
CA ALA A 45 6.87 3.83 -5.38
C ALA A 45 7.91 4.83 -4.86
N TRP A 46 8.13 4.84 -3.56
CA TRP A 46 9.03 5.78 -2.89
C TRP A 46 10.41 5.19 -2.55
N ALA A 47 10.80 4.08 -3.18
CA ALA A 47 12.11 3.48 -2.97
C ALA A 47 13.27 4.46 -3.27
N HIS A 48 13.09 5.35 -4.24
CA HIS A 48 14.09 6.35 -4.62
C HIS A 48 14.42 7.35 -3.51
N PHE A 49 13.52 7.62 -2.56
CA PHE A 49 13.83 8.46 -1.40
C PHE A 49 14.83 7.81 -0.43
N ARG A 50 15.13 6.52 -0.61
CA ARG A 50 15.88 5.69 0.33
C ARG A 50 17.19 5.12 -0.25
N LEU A 51 17.54 5.51 -1.48
CA LEU A 51 18.62 4.87 -2.25
C LEU A 51 20.02 4.96 -1.61
N HIS A 52 20.24 5.84 -0.64
CA HIS A 52 21.59 6.12 -0.16
C HIS A 52 21.79 6.02 1.35
N ARG A 53 20.74 5.71 2.12
CA ARG A 53 20.86 5.62 3.59
C ARG A 53 19.91 4.56 4.16
N ARG A 54 20.39 3.83 5.12
CA ARG A 54 19.53 3.03 6.00
C ARG A 54 18.58 3.98 6.73
N CYS A 55 17.30 3.78 6.62
CA CYS A 55 16.29 4.63 7.23
C CYS A 55 15.23 3.79 7.95
N THR A 56 14.68 4.35 8.99
CA THR A 56 13.55 3.82 9.72
C THR A 56 12.26 4.38 9.15
N ILE A 57 11.23 3.57 9.03
CA ILE A 57 9.94 3.98 8.48
C ILE A 57 8.85 3.66 9.47
N THR A 58 8.02 4.67 9.76
CA THR A 58 6.77 4.48 10.47
C THR A 58 5.62 4.42 9.46
N ILE A 59 4.82 3.35 9.51
CA ILE A 59 3.63 3.21 8.68
C ILE A 59 2.41 3.55 9.53
N LYS A 60 1.57 4.46 9.04
CA LYS A 60 0.35 4.90 9.72
C LYS A 60 -0.88 4.48 8.94
N GLY A 61 -1.91 4.01 9.63
CA GLY A 61 -3.18 3.62 9.02
C GLY A 61 -4.26 3.36 10.06
N ASP A 62 -5.47 3.18 9.61
CA ASP A 62 -6.64 2.94 10.46
C ASP A 62 -6.90 1.44 10.69
N ASN A 63 -6.38 0.56 9.84
CA ASN A 63 -6.49 -0.89 9.99
C ASN A 63 -5.25 -1.48 10.67
N MET A 64 -5.31 -1.69 11.97
CA MET A 64 -4.22 -2.28 12.76
C MET A 64 -3.84 -3.68 12.30
N THR A 65 -4.81 -4.49 11.88
CA THR A 65 -4.53 -5.86 11.42
C THR A 65 -3.68 -5.86 10.15
N ALA A 66 -4.02 -4.99 9.19
CA ALA A 66 -3.25 -4.83 7.96
C ALA A 66 -1.84 -4.30 8.24
N LEU A 67 -1.71 -3.32 9.12
CA LEU A 67 -0.43 -2.75 9.52
C LEU A 67 0.48 -3.77 10.22
N TYR A 68 -0.05 -4.50 11.20
CA TYR A 68 0.72 -5.54 11.89
C TYR A 68 1.12 -6.69 10.97
N ALA A 69 0.24 -7.09 10.05
CA ALA A 69 0.56 -8.10 9.06
C ALA A 69 1.71 -7.64 8.15
N ALA A 70 1.68 -6.38 7.72
CA ALA A 70 2.73 -5.79 6.90
C ALA A 70 4.08 -5.73 7.64
N LEU A 71 4.09 -5.28 8.91
CA LEU A 71 5.32 -5.12 9.68
C LEU A 71 5.92 -6.41 10.21
N LYS A 72 5.07 -7.27 10.76
CA LYS A 72 5.52 -8.53 11.37
C LYS A 72 5.68 -9.66 10.36
N LEU A 73 5.35 -9.41 9.10
CA LEU A 73 5.34 -10.42 8.03
C LEU A 73 4.50 -11.65 8.39
N LYS A 74 3.62 -11.50 9.37
CA LYS A 74 2.68 -12.52 9.83
C LYS A 74 1.33 -12.23 9.20
N ALA A 75 1.08 -12.84 8.06
CA ALA A 75 -0.25 -12.79 7.48
C ALA A 75 -1.21 -13.67 8.29
N PRO A 76 -2.40 -13.20 8.61
CA PRO A 76 -3.49 -14.09 8.97
C PRO A 76 -3.71 -15.13 7.86
N ALA A 77 -4.27 -16.29 8.21
CA ALA A 77 -4.54 -17.34 7.25
C ALA A 77 -5.27 -16.78 6.01
N GLY A 78 -4.73 -17.03 4.81
CA GLY A 78 -5.32 -16.54 3.57
C GLY A 78 -4.31 -15.85 2.65
N ASN A 79 -4.84 -15.04 1.72
CA ASN A 79 -4.05 -14.47 0.63
C ASN A 79 -3.14 -13.30 1.02
N GLY A 80 -3.32 -12.72 2.20
CA GLY A 80 -2.39 -11.74 2.78
C GLY A 80 -0.95 -12.25 2.89
N ARG A 81 -0.75 -13.57 2.95
CA ARG A 81 0.58 -14.20 2.91
C ARG A 81 1.38 -13.86 1.65
N PHE A 82 0.73 -13.59 0.54
CA PHE A 82 1.40 -13.22 -0.70
C PHE A 82 2.03 -11.83 -0.58
N ILE A 83 1.28 -10.88 -0.02
CA ILE A 83 1.78 -9.53 0.22
C ILE A 83 2.87 -9.55 1.28
N ALA A 84 2.72 -10.35 2.35
CA ALA A 84 3.75 -10.51 3.36
C ALA A 84 5.08 -11.04 2.77
N ARG A 85 5.02 -11.97 1.81
CA ARG A 85 6.22 -12.43 1.08
C ARG A 85 6.87 -11.32 0.26
N GLU A 86 6.06 -10.55 -0.49
CA GLU A 86 6.56 -9.42 -1.27
C GLU A 86 7.21 -8.36 -0.38
N LEU A 87 6.61 -8.06 0.78
CA LEU A 87 7.18 -7.16 1.78
C LEU A 87 8.47 -7.71 2.38
N SER A 88 8.51 -9.01 2.70
CA SER A 88 9.73 -9.66 3.21
C SER A 88 10.89 -9.54 2.23
N THR A 89 10.64 -9.81 0.95
CA THR A 89 11.65 -9.64 -0.10
C THR A 89 12.09 -8.18 -0.19
N LEU A 90 11.14 -7.25 -0.15
CA LEU A 90 11.43 -5.84 -0.22
C LEU A 90 12.27 -5.37 0.98
N PHE A 91 11.99 -5.85 2.18
CA PHE A 91 12.75 -5.50 3.39
C PHE A 91 14.16 -6.08 3.37
N THR A 92 14.34 -7.26 2.77
CA THR A 92 15.65 -7.88 2.61
C THR A 92 16.51 -7.13 1.59
N ASP A 93 15.91 -6.72 0.47
CA ASP A 93 16.61 -6.06 -0.63
C ASP A 93 16.82 -4.56 -0.39
N ALA A 94 15.99 -3.95 0.42
CA ALA A 94 16.02 -2.52 0.69
C ALA A 94 16.72 -2.21 2.01
N HIS A 95 17.51 -1.14 2.01
CA HIS A 95 18.23 -0.68 3.20
C HIS A 95 17.32 0.09 4.18
N PHE A 96 16.15 -0.47 4.51
CA PHE A 96 15.27 0.14 5.50
C PHE A 96 14.69 -0.91 6.45
N GLU A 97 14.42 -0.47 7.66
CA GLU A 97 13.75 -1.26 8.68
C GLU A 97 12.42 -0.59 9.03
N PRO A 98 11.30 -1.33 8.95
CA PRO A 98 10.06 -0.82 9.51
C PRO A 98 10.21 -0.78 11.03
N ASP A 99 10.17 0.42 11.61
CA ASP A 99 10.33 0.63 13.05
C ASP A 99 9.01 0.40 13.78
N SER A 100 7.97 1.02 13.29
CA SER A 100 6.68 0.99 13.97
C SER A 100 5.50 1.11 13.01
N ALA A 101 4.36 0.57 13.44
CA ALA A 101 3.05 0.91 12.90
C ALA A 101 2.29 1.72 13.94
N GLU A 102 1.71 2.82 13.51
CA GLU A 102 0.88 3.65 14.34
C GLU A 102 -0.56 3.62 13.85
N HIS A 103 -1.47 3.41 14.78
CA HIS A 103 -2.89 3.54 14.49
C HIS A 103 -3.28 5.01 14.38
N VAL A 104 -3.93 5.35 13.27
CA VAL A 104 -4.60 6.63 13.08
C VAL A 104 -6.09 6.36 13.07
N PRO A 105 -6.88 6.93 14.02
CA PRO A 105 -8.32 6.78 13.99
C PRO A 105 -8.90 7.19 12.64
N GLY A 106 -9.87 6.44 12.10
CA GLY A 106 -10.43 6.68 10.77
C GLY A 106 -10.92 8.12 10.57
N ILE A 107 -11.49 8.74 11.63
CA ILE A 107 -11.89 10.14 11.61
C ILE A 107 -10.72 11.12 11.40
N SER A 108 -9.50 10.75 11.76
CA SER A 108 -8.28 11.54 11.57
C SER A 108 -7.53 11.16 10.29
N ASN A 109 -7.94 10.08 9.62
CA ASN A 109 -7.33 9.58 8.40
C ASN A 109 -7.96 10.17 7.13
N THR A 110 -8.35 11.44 7.19
CA THR A 110 -9.20 12.10 6.18
C THR A 110 -8.55 12.18 4.80
N ILE A 111 -7.23 12.37 4.74
CA ILE A 111 -6.51 12.44 3.45
C ILE A 111 -6.50 11.07 2.78
N ALA A 112 -6.17 10.01 3.50
CA ALA A 112 -6.14 8.66 2.93
C ALA A 112 -7.55 8.20 2.53
N ASP A 113 -8.58 8.51 3.32
CA ASP A 113 -9.97 8.25 2.95
C ASP A 113 -10.38 9.00 1.68
N ALA A 114 -10.04 10.28 1.55
CA ALA A 114 -10.30 11.05 0.34
C ALA A 114 -9.59 10.46 -0.89
N LEU A 115 -8.33 10.03 -0.75
CA LEU A 115 -7.57 9.40 -1.83
C LEU A 115 -8.14 8.04 -2.22
N SER A 116 -8.63 7.26 -1.27
CA SER A 116 -9.24 5.94 -1.55
C SER A 116 -10.51 6.04 -2.40
N ARG A 117 -11.18 7.19 -2.38
CA ARG A 117 -12.41 7.47 -3.14
C ARG A 117 -12.17 8.05 -4.54
N ARG A 118 -10.93 8.26 -4.93
CA ARG A 118 -10.57 8.88 -6.22
C ARG A 118 -11.22 8.20 -7.42
N TYR A 119 -11.31 6.89 -7.38
CA TYR A 119 -11.82 6.08 -8.49
C TYR A 119 -13.23 5.54 -8.25
N ASP A 120 -13.93 6.05 -7.22
CA ASP A 120 -15.33 5.71 -6.97
C ASP A 120 -16.22 6.38 -8.03
N PRO A 121 -16.87 5.62 -8.93
CA PRO A 121 -17.67 6.19 -10.01
C PRO A 121 -18.93 6.92 -9.50
N ALA A 122 -19.34 6.64 -8.25
CA ALA A 122 -20.52 7.28 -7.65
C ALA A 122 -20.22 8.65 -7.02
N LYS A 123 -18.95 9.08 -7.03
CA LYS A 123 -18.52 10.32 -6.35
C LYS A 123 -17.76 11.25 -7.27
N THR A 124 -18.06 12.54 -7.18
CA THR A 124 -17.20 13.59 -7.71
C THR A 124 -15.99 13.72 -6.81
N TRP A 125 -14.80 13.56 -7.37
CA TRP A 125 -13.56 13.65 -6.62
C TRP A 125 -12.73 14.87 -7.03
N SER A 126 -12.08 15.48 -6.06
CA SER A 126 -11.09 16.55 -6.26
C SER A 126 -9.89 16.31 -5.36
N VAL A 127 -8.74 16.85 -5.75
CA VAL A 127 -7.53 16.77 -4.92
C VAL A 127 -7.80 17.45 -3.57
N PRO A 128 -7.55 16.78 -2.43
CA PRO A 128 -7.63 17.42 -1.12
C PRO A 128 -6.76 18.70 -1.06
N ALA A 129 -7.27 19.75 -0.43
CA ALA A 129 -6.60 21.06 -0.39
C ALA A 129 -5.16 20.96 0.17
N LEU A 130 -4.92 20.08 1.14
CA LEU A 130 -3.58 19.84 1.70
C LEU A 130 -2.59 19.21 0.71
N LEU A 131 -3.06 18.68 -0.39
CA LEU A 131 -2.25 18.04 -1.42
C LEU A 131 -2.16 18.88 -2.71
N ALA A 132 -2.80 20.04 -2.77
CA ALA A 132 -2.89 20.85 -3.99
C ALA A 132 -1.51 21.18 -4.60
N ASP A 133 -0.52 21.47 -3.75
CA ASP A 133 0.84 21.81 -4.16
C ASP A 133 1.84 20.66 -3.93
N VAL A 134 1.35 19.46 -3.62
CA VAL A 134 2.19 18.30 -3.38
C VAL A 134 2.20 17.41 -4.63
N PRO A 135 3.38 17.00 -5.13
CA PRO A 135 3.45 16.20 -6.35
C PRO A 135 2.80 14.82 -6.17
N GLU A 136 2.00 14.45 -7.16
CA GLU A 136 1.47 13.09 -7.28
C GLU A 136 2.55 12.15 -7.82
N THR A 137 2.77 11.03 -7.13
CA THR A 137 3.60 9.94 -7.65
C THR A 137 2.77 9.11 -8.62
N VAL A 138 3.11 9.17 -9.90
CA VAL A 138 2.48 8.31 -10.92
C VAL A 138 3.01 6.90 -10.75
N LEU A 139 2.11 5.97 -10.49
CA LEU A 139 2.45 4.57 -10.33
C LEU A 139 2.47 3.83 -11.67
N PRO A 140 3.47 2.96 -11.91
CA PRO A 140 3.44 2.09 -13.07
C PRO A 140 2.29 1.09 -12.95
N THR A 141 1.77 0.63 -14.09
CA THR A 141 0.81 -0.46 -14.14
C THR A 141 1.40 -1.71 -13.46
N ARG A 142 0.63 -2.33 -12.58
CA ARG A 142 1.05 -3.57 -11.91
C ARG A 142 0.93 -4.75 -12.88
N THR A 143 2.00 -4.96 -13.62
CA THR A 143 2.15 -6.09 -14.55
C THR A 143 2.48 -7.39 -13.80
N PRO A 144 2.47 -8.56 -14.48
CA PRO A 144 2.89 -9.83 -13.87
C PRO A 144 4.23 -9.78 -13.13
N GLY A 145 5.19 -8.98 -13.60
CA GLY A 145 6.50 -8.83 -12.97
C GLY A 145 6.51 -7.93 -11.72
N TYR A 146 5.40 -7.27 -11.42
CA TYR A 146 5.30 -6.44 -10.21
C TYR A 146 5.35 -7.29 -8.93
N TYR A 147 4.71 -8.45 -8.94
CA TYR A 147 4.72 -9.41 -7.84
C TYR A 147 5.84 -10.41 -8.05
N LYS A 148 6.98 -10.18 -7.40
CA LYS A 148 8.22 -10.96 -7.65
C LYS A 148 8.16 -12.39 -7.12
N THR A 149 7.43 -12.60 -6.02
CA THR A 149 7.34 -13.90 -5.34
C THR A 149 6.15 -14.75 -5.80
N LEU A 150 5.21 -14.14 -6.53
CA LEU A 150 4.05 -14.82 -7.08
C LEU A 150 4.39 -15.33 -8.49
N LYS A 151 4.54 -16.62 -8.63
CA LYS A 151 4.56 -17.25 -9.95
C LYS A 151 3.11 -17.49 -10.39
N PRO A 152 2.71 -17.10 -11.63
CA PRO A 152 1.44 -17.53 -12.17
C PRO A 152 1.37 -19.06 -12.09
N ARG A 153 0.31 -19.62 -11.53
CA ARG A 153 0.08 -21.06 -11.65
C ARG A 153 -0.08 -21.35 -13.15
N SER A 154 0.87 -22.10 -13.71
CA SER A 154 0.66 -22.78 -15.00
C SER A 154 -0.56 -23.68 -14.83
N ARG A 155 -1.57 -23.47 -15.67
CA ARG A 155 -2.71 -24.39 -15.81
C ARG A 155 -2.23 -25.67 -16.46
#